data_8c66bf9adff6ad10b8307711e4664b12
#
_entry.id   8c66bf9adff6ad10b8307711e4664b12
#
_cell.length_a   1.000
_cell.length_b   1.000
_cell.length_c   1.000
_cell.angle_alpha   90.00
_cell.angle_beta   90.00
_cell.angle_gamma   90.00
#
_symmetry.space_group_name_H-M   'P 1'
#
loop_
_entity.id
_entity.type
_entity.pdbx_description
1 polymer ?
#
loop_
_entity_poly.entity_id
_entity_poly.type
_entity_poly.pdbx_seq_one_letter_code
_entity_poly.pdbx_strand_id
1 'polypeptide(L)'
;MKTTLTCGLTLIGLSAGISSADIMSISGGIDTSIEQTGVSFDAMLDYNYTGGTNGTLTIEIANTTAEAAIGGYLTGFVFNILSSDAAASAVLISGTNTSFLNTGIENAAPFGTFDAGAALGANWTGGGNPNSGLGVGNSGTFEFSVSALDADLLSSSSFVGAGEHFAVRFRGLDDGGSDKLLAPAPGTGAVALIGLGIFSRRRR
;
A
#
# COMPACT_ATOMS: atom_id res chain seq x y z
N MET A 1 -16.99 -24.15 66.48
CA MET A 1 -16.33 -23.23 65.56
C MET A 1 -16.49 -23.80 64.12
N LYS A 2 -17.30 -23.15 63.28
CA LYS A 2 -17.47 -23.54 61.88
C LYS A 2 -16.73 -22.52 61.02
N THR A 3 -15.69 -22.96 60.35
CA THR A 3 -14.89 -22.10 59.49
C THR A 3 -15.44 -22.21 58.05
N THR A 4 -15.99 -21.14 57.54
CA THR A 4 -16.51 -21.05 56.15
C THR A 4 -15.35 -20.61 55.24
N LEU A 5 -14.96 -21.47 54.29
CA LEU A 5 -13.96 -21.17 53.28
C LEU A 5 -14.65 -20.56 52.05
N THR A 6 -14.41 -19.26 51.80
CA THR A 6 -14.94 -18.55 50.63
C THR A 6 -13.94 -18.68 49.50
N CYS A 7 -14.29 -19.42 48.45
CA CYS A 7 -13.48 -19.56 47.21
C CYS A 7 -13.85 -18.39 46.28
N GLY A 8 -12.92 -17.46 46.11
CA GLY A 8 -13.08 -16.37 45.14
C GLY A 8 -12.72 -16.82 43.72
N LEU A 9 -13.68 -16.82 42.82
CA LEU A 9 -13.48 -17.09 41.39
C LEU A 9 -13.11 -15.79 40.69
N THR A 10 -11.84 -15.67 40.33
CA THR A 10 -11.36 -14.53 39.50
C THR A 10 -11.63 -14.82 38.04
N LEU A 11 -12.58 -14.10 37.46
CA LEU A 11 -12.87 -14.17 35.99
C LEU A 11 -11.82 -13.33 35.25
N ILE A 12 -10.88 -13.98 34.57
CA ILE A 12 -9.96 -13.31 33.66
C ILE A 12 -10.71 -13.13 32.34
N GLY A 13 -11.17 -11.90 32.09
CA GLY A 13 -11.77 -11.53 30.82
C GLY A 13 -10.69 -11.46 29.72
N LEU A 14 -10.67 -12.43 28.80
CA LEU A 14 -9.94 -12.32 27.55
C LEU A 14 -10.69 -11.32 26.68
N SER A 15 -10.21 -10.10 26.57
CA SER A 15 -10.65 -9.18 25.50
C SER A 15 -9.95 -9.60 24.21
N ALA A 16 -10.66 -10.32 23.34
CA ALA A 16 -10.26 -10.46 21.95
C ALA A 16 -10.36 -9.06 21.32
N GLY A 17 -9.22 -8.43 21.08
CA GLY A 17 -9.15 -7.21 20.28
C GLY A 17 -9.65 -7.53 18.87
N ILE A 18 -10.75 -6.90 18.46
CA ILE A 18 -11.17 -6.93 17.07
C ILE A 18 -10.17 -6.03 16.34
N SER A 19 -9.22 -6.64 15.62
CA SER A 19 -8.39 -5.93 14.66
C SER A 19 -9.32 -5.42 13.57
N SER A 20 -9.58 -4.12 13.55
CA SER A 20 -10.17 -3.46 12.40
C SER A 20 -9.13 -3.50 11.29
N ALA A 21 -9.48 -4.03 10.12
CA ALA A 21 -8.63 -3.92 8.94
C ALA A 21 -8.38 -2.42 8.67
N ASP A 22 -7.11 -2.02 8.72
CA ASP A 22 -6.69 -0.64 8.46
C ASP A 22 -6.33 -0.55 6.97
N ILE A 23 -7.36 -0.35 6.13
CA ILE A 23 -7.19 -0.27 4.68
C ILE A 23 -6.89 1.19 4.30
N MET A 24 -5.79 1.38 3.56
CA MET A 24 -5.41 2.66 2.97
C MET A 24 -5.59 2.62 1.46
N SER A 25 -6.30 3.62 0.91
CA SER A 25 -6.45 3.79 -0.54
C SER A 25 -5.61 4.96 -1.03
N ILE A 26 -4.93 4.76 -2.14
CA ILE A 26 -4.14 5.76 -2.85
C ILE A 26 -4.44 5.70 -4.35
N SER A 27 -4.22 6.81 -5.03
CA SER A 27 -4.37 6.89 -6.48
C SER A 27 -3.37 7.89 -7.06
N GLY A 28 -3.08 7.74 -8.35
CA GLY A 28 -2.27 8.70 -9.09
C GLY A 28 -2.76 8.84 -10.52
N GLY A 29 -2.52 10.00 -11.10
CA GLY A 29 -2.91 10.34 -12.46
C GLY A 29 -2.07 11.49 -12.99
N ILE A 30 -2.60 12.27 -13.93
CA ILE A 30 -1.87 13.32 -14.65
C ILE A 30 -1.18 14.34 -13.72
N ASP A 31 -1.81 14.69 -12.59
CA ASP A 31 -1.26 15.66 -11.64
C ASP A 31 -0.09 15.13 -10.81
N THR A 32 0.12 13.82 -10.81
CA THR A 32 1.19 13.11 -10.10
C THR A 32 2.20 12.47 -11.03
N SER A 33 2.01 12.63 -12.32
CA SER A 33 2.82 12.09 -13.40
C SER A 33 3.98 13.02 -13.75
N ILE A 34 5.14 12.43 -14.03
CA ILE A 34 6.33 13.16 -14.47
C ILE A 34 6.23 13.56 -15.95
N GLU A 35 5.78 12.63 -16.80
CA GLU A 35 5.70 12.83 -18.24
C GLU A 35 4.31 13.32 -18.69
N GLN A 36 3.31 13.35 -17.79
CA GLN A 36 1.94 13.83 -18.01
C GLN A 36 1.22 13.15 -19.19
N THR A 37 1.42 11.85 -19.34
CA THR A 37 0.88 11.06 -20.45
C THR A 37 -0.60 10.69 -20.30
N GLY A 38 -1.18 10.90 -19.10
CA GLY A 38 -2.58 10.58 -18.80
C GLY A 38 -2.79 9.15 -18.28
N VAL A 39 -1.73 8.40 -18.01
CA VAL A 39 -1.84 7.12 -17.28
C VAL A 39 -2.30 7.36 -15.83
N SER A 40 -2.98 6.36 -15.26
CA SER A 40 -3.48 6.45 -13.89
C SER A 40 -3.53 5.08 -13.22
N PHE A 41 -3.51 5.09 -11.89
CA PHE A 41 -3.66 3.89 -11.08
C PHE A 41 -4.49 4.17 -9.84
N ASP A 42 -5.12 3.12 -9.31
CA ASP A 42 -5.66 3.05 -7.95
C ASP A 42 -4.97 1.91 -7.22
N ALA A 43 -4.73 2.07 -5.92
CA ALA A 43 -4.24 0.98 -5.08
C ALA A 43 -4.88 0.99 -3.70
N MET A 44 -5.06 -0.20 -3.14
CA MET A 44 -5.46 -0.43 -1.76
C MET A 44 -4.36 -1.22 -1.04
N LEU A 45 -4.01 -0.76 0.15
CA LEU A 45 -3.03 -1.39 1.02
C LEU A 45 -3.73 -1.86 2.28
N ASP A 46 -3.46 -3.10 2.68
CA ASP A 46 -3.95 -3.71 3.92
C ASP A 46 -2.78 -4.34 4.65
N TYR A 47 -2.43 -3.79 5.81
CA TYR A 47 -1.39 -4.32 6.66
C TYR A 47 -1.98 -5.09 7.83
N ASN A 48 -1.47 -6.30 8.04
CA ASN A 48 -1.86 -7.17 9.15
C ASN A 48 -0.63 -7.61 9.94
N TYR A 49 -0.54 -7.21 11.21
CA TYR A 49 0.47 -7.70 12.13
C TYR A 49 0.25 -9.18 12.45
N THR A 50 1.28 -10.01 12.27
CA THR A 50 1.19 -11.47 12.45
C THR A 50 1.87 -12.00 13.70
N GLY A 51 2.65 -11.14 14.39
CA GLY A 51 3.28 -11.46 15.67
C GLY A 51 4.79 -11.27 15.68
N GLY A 52 5.35 -10.94 16.83
CA GLY A 52 6.79 -10.67 17.01
C GLY A 52 7.26 -9.47 16.19
N THR A 53 8.17 -9.70 15.25
CA THR A 53 8.68 -8.67 14.33
C THR A 53 8.08 -8.79 12.93
N ASN A 54 6.95 -9.48 12.77
CA ASN A 54 6.43 -9.83 11.45
C ASN A 54 5.03 -9.28 11.21
N GLY A 55 4.77 -8.94 9.96
CA GLY A 55 3.48 -8.58 9.41
C GLY A 55 3.34 -8.99 7.95
N THR A 56 2.14 -8.88 7.42
CA THR A 56 1.82 -9.07 6.01
C THR A 56 1.21 -7.81 5.46
N LEU A 57 1.77 -7.30 4.35
CA LEU A 57 1.20 -6.20 3.58
C LEU A 57 0.61 -6.76 2.29
N THR A 58 -0.69 -6.57 2.11
CA THR A 58 -1.38 -6.88 0.84
C THR A 58 -1.60 -5.58 0.07
N ILE A 59 -1.18 -5.55 -1.18
CA ILE A 59 -1.37 -4.42 -2.10
C ILE A 59 -2.20 -4.91 -3.28
N GLU A 60 -3.42 -4.38 -3.42
CA GLU A 60 -4.19 -4.49 -4.65
C GLU A 60 -3.98 -3.22 -5.46
N ILE A 61 -3.50 -3.36 -6.71
CA ILE A 61 -3.22 -2.23 -7.58
C ILE A 61 -3.85 -2.45 -8.96
N ALA A 62 -4.47 -1.41 -9.50
CA ALA A 62 -5.15 -1.42 -10.79
C ALA A 62 -4.57 -0.35 -11.72
N ASN A 63 -4.45 -0.68 -12.99
CA ASN A 63 -4.23 0.28 -14.06
C ASN A 63 -5.58 0.90 -14.46
N THR A 64 -5.86 2.10 -13.99
CA THR A 64 -7.12 2.83 -14.21
C THR A 64 -7.02 3.85 -15.35
N THR A 65 -5.96 3.77 -16.16
CA THR A 65 -5.79 4.60 -17.36
C THR A 65 -7.06 4.56 -18.21
N ALA A 66 -7.56 5.72 -18.61
CA ALA A 66 -8.73 5.79 -19.50
C ALA A 66 -8.41 5.17 -20.86
N GLU A 67 -9.34 4.42 -21.46
CA GLU A 67 -9.14 3.79 -22.79
C GLU A 67 -8.81 4.80 -23.91
N ALA A 68 -9.25 6.05 -23.76
CA ALA A 68 -8.94 7.13 -24.71
C ALA A 68 -7.56 7.78 -24.50
N ALA A 69 -6.84 7.36 -23.43
CA ALA A 69 -5.49 7.82 -23.16
C ALA A 69 -4.47 7.01 -23.98
N ILE A 70 -3.19 7.35 -23.83
CA ILE A 70 -2.05 6.79 -24.57
C ILE A 70 -1.78 5.29 -24.27
N GLY A 71 -2.66 4.60 -23.55
CA GLY A 71 -2.50 3.17 -23.23
C GLY A 71 -1.44 2.89 -22.17
N GLY A 72 -0.76 1.76 -22.32
CA GLY A 72 0.35 1.35 -21.47
C GLY A 72 0.01 0.29 -20.43
N TYR A 73 1.08 -0.25 -19.88
CA TYR A 73 1.03 -1.29 -18.86
C TYR A 73 1.67 -0.77 -17.57
N LEU A 74 1.00 -0.97 -16.43
CA LEU A 74 1.64 -0.82 -15.13
C LEU A 74 2.67 -1.95 -14.98
N THR A 75 3.94 -1.59 -14.86
CA THR A 75 5.05 -2.56 -14.94
C THR A 75 5.86 -2.67 -13.66
N GLY A 76 5.58 -1.81 -12.68
CA GLY A 76 6.22 -1.86 -11.37
C GLY A 76 5.66 -0.83 -10.42
N PHE A 77 5.83 -1.10 -9.14
CA PHE A 77 5.57 -0.18 -8.05
C PHE A 77 6.60 -0.40 -6.94
N VAL A 78 6.88 0.66 -6.19
CA VAL A 78 7.81 0.67 -5.06
C VAL A 78 7.23 1.49 -3.92
N PHE A 79 7.63 1.17 -2.69
CA PHE A 79 7.17 1.87 -1.49
C PHE A 79 8.24 1.91 -0.40
N ASN A 80 8.11 2.91 0.49
CA ASN A 80 8.92 3.04 1.69
C ASN A 80 8.16 2.52 2.91
N ILE A 81 8.89 2.10 3.94
CA ILE A 81 8.35 1.62 5.21
C ILE A 81 8.65 2.66 6.28
N LEU A 82 7.62 3.38 6.75
CA LEU A 82 7.74 4.32 7.87
C LEU A 82 7.81 3.56 9.19
N SER A 83 8.97 3.05 9.49
CA SER A 83 9.29 2.31 10.72
C SER A 83 10.34 3.08 11.52
N SER A 84 10.34 2.91 12.84
CA SER A 84 11.43 3.32 13.71
C SER A 84 12.65 2.38 13.63
N ASP A 85 12.45 1.20 13.03
CA ASP A 85 13.52 0.24 12.76
C ASP A 85 14.17 0.54 11.39
N ALA A 86 15.42 1.03 11.42
CA ALA A 86 16.18 1.29 10.20
C ALA A 86 16.49 0.01 9.37
N ALA A 87 16.25 -1.18 9.93
CA ALA A 87 16.41 -2.46 9.25
C ALA A 87 15.06 -3.04 8.77
N ALA A 88 13.96 -2.28 8.88
CA ALA A 88 12.66 -2.70 8.37
C ALA A 88 12.75 -3.07 6.89
N SER A 89 12.07 -4.14 6.52
CA SER A 89 12.10 -4.67 5.15
C SER A 89 10.79 -5.32 4.75
N ALA A 90 10.54 -5.39 3.45
CA ALA A 90 9.43 -6.14 2.90
C ALA A 90 9.89 -6.95 1.69
N VAL A 91 9.41 -8.19 1.59
CA VAL A 91 9.75 -9.12 0.51
C VAL A 91 8.48 -9.66 -0.12
N LEU A 92 8.35 -9.55 -1.42
CA LEU A 92 7.22 -10.12 -2.18
C LEU A 92 7.21 -11.65 -2.02
N ILE A 93 6.12 -12.19 -1.49
CA ILE A 93 5.93 -13.64 -1.28
C ILE A 93 4.92 -14.24 -2.25
N SER A 94 3.95 -13.46 -2.72
CA SER A 94 2.98 -13.92 -3.73
C SER A 94 2.44 -12.75 -4.57
N GLY A 95 1.93 -13.07 -5.77
CA GLY A 95 1.24 -12.12 -6.62
C GLY A 95 0.38 -12.83 -7.66
N THR A 96 -0.79 -12.26 -7.98
CA THR A 96 -1.69 -12.77 -9.04
C THR A 96 -1.05 -12.65 -10.43
N ASN A 97 -0.17 -11.67 -10.63
CA ASN A 97 0.68 -11.58 -11.81
C ASN A 97 2.11 -12.03 -11.45
N THR A 98 2.45 -13.26 -11.83
CA THR A 98 3.72 -13.91 -11.51
C THR A 98 4.92 -13.36 -12.31
N SER A 99 4.70 -12.45 -13.25
CA SER A 99 5.79 -11.75 -13.97
C SER A 99 6.42 -10.64 -13.13
N PHE A 100 5.73 -10.18 -12.08
CA PHE A 100 6.30 -9.26 -11.11
C PHE A 100 7.18 -10.02 -10.12
N LEU A 101 8.37 -9.47 -9.92
CA LEU A 101 9.37 -10.02 -9.01
C LEU A 101 9.71 -8.98 -7.94
N ASN A 102 10.17 -9.46 -6.79
CA ASN A 102 10.62 -8.60 -5.70
C ASN A 102 11.78 -7.71 -6.15
N THR A 103 11.69 -6.40 -5.91
CA THR A 103 12.78 -5.47 -6.22
C THR A 103 13.82 -5.40 -5.10
N GLY A 104 13.42 -5.61 -3.84
CA GLY A 104 14.19 -5.19 -2.68
C GLY A 104 14.32 -3.66 -2.63
N ILE A 105 15.41 -3.18 -2.01
CA ILE A 105 15.75 -1.75 -2.02
C ILE A 105 16.03 -1.32 -3.45
N GLU A 106 15.35 -0.26 -3.92
CA GLU A 106 15.39 0.13 -5.32
C GLU A 106 15.51 1.65 -5.49
N ASN A 107 16.35 2.09 -6.43
CA ASN A 107 16.42 3.49 -6.84
C ASN A 107 15.40 3.77 -7.94
N ALA A 108 14.28 4.34 -7.56
CA ALA A 108 13.16 4.65 -8.46
C ALA A 108 13.25 6.08 -9.03
N ALA A 109 14.33 6.40 -9.70
CA ALA A 109 14.51 7.73 -10.29
C ALA A 109 13.29 8.17 -11.13
N PRO A 110 12.81 9.45 -10.96
CA PRO A 110 13.46 10.57 -10.27
C PRO A 110 13.15 10.67 -8.76
N PHE A 111 12.35 9.77 -8.17
CA PHE A 111 11.79 9.88 -6.83
C PHE A 111 12.75 9.44 -5.69
N GLY A 112 13.93 8.90 -6.02
CA GLY A 112 14.89 8.45 -5.02
C GLY A 112 14.82 6.96 -4.69
N THR A 113 15.28 6.60 -3.49
CA THR A 113 15.39 5.22 -3.03
C THR A 113 14.17 4.81 -2.23
N PHE A 114 13.68 3.59 -2.49
CA PHE A 114 12.56 2.95 -1.81
C PHE A 114 13.01 1.63 -1.17
N ASP A 115 12.30 1.22 -0.11
CA ASP A 115 12.68 0.05 0.69
C ASP A 115 12.28 -1.26 0.04
N ALA A 116 11.17 -1.28 -0.72
CA ALA A 116 10.63 -2.50 -1.32
C ALA A 116 9.73 -2.19 -2.52
N GLY A 117 9.37 -3.24 -3.26
CA GLY A 117 8.44 -3.15 -4.36
C GLY A 117 8.35 -4.43 -5.18
N ALA A 118 7.55 -4.36 -6.23
CA ALA A 118 7.42 -5.42 -7.22
C ALA A 118 7.44 -4.83 -8.63
N ALA A 119 8.22 -5.45 -9.52
CA ALA A 119 8.36 -4.98 -10.89
C ALA A 119 8.69 -6.12 -11.87
N LEU A 120 8.40 -5.90 -13.14
CA LEU A 120 8.87 -6.78 -14.20
C LEU A 120 10.39 -6.76 -14.25
N GLY A 121 11.03 -7.95 -14.18
CA GLY A 121 12.49 -8.07 -14.19
C GLY A 121 13.17 -7.63 -12.90
N ALA A 122 12.45 -7.56 -11.80
CA ALA A 122 12.95 -7.30 -10.43
C ALA A 122 13.67 -5.94 -10.26
N ASN A 123 13.36 -4.93 -11.08
CA ASN A 123 13.93 -3.59 -10.92
C ASN A 123 13.02 -2.50 -11.51
N TRP A 124 13.16 -1.27 -10.98
CA TRP A 124 12.38 -0.11 -11.40
C TRP A 124 12.53 0.26 -12.87
N THR A 125 13.75 0.20 -13.39
CA THR A 125 14.01 0.56 -14.80
C THR A 125 13.34 -0.42 -15.75
N GLY A 126 12.94 -1.58 -15.23
CA GLY A 126 12.12 -2.58 -15.89
C GLY A 126 12.90 -3.48 -16.84
N GLY A 127 12.89 -4.77 -16.53
CA GLY A 127 13.21 -5.84 -17.47
C GLY A 127 11.93 -6.36 -18.12
N GLY A 128 12.10 -7.19 -19.14
CA GLY A 128 11.01 -7.93 -19.76
C GLY A 128 10.08 -7.12 -20.66
N ASN A 129 9.11 -7.82 -21.21
CA ASN A 129 8.10 -7.26 -22.09
C ASN A 129 7.06 -6.46 -21.28
N PRO A 130 6.80 -5.19 -21.57
CA PRO A 130 5.76 -4.40 -20.90
C PRO A 130 4.39 -5.07 -20.88
N ASN A 131 4.03 -5.80 -21.93
CA ASN A 131 2.75 -6.52 -22.05
C ASN A 131 2.55 -7.62 -20.99
N SER A 132 3.59 -7.98 -20.24
CA SER A 132 3.49 -8.87 -19.08
C SER A 132 3.04 -8.13 -17.80
N GLY A 133 2.92 -6.80 -17.86
CA GLY A 133 2.40 -5.97 -16.78
C GLY A 133 0.88 -5.98 -16.68
N LEU A 134 0.32 -5.05 -15.91
CA LEU A 134 -1.12 -4.86 -15.81
C LEU A 134 -1.58 -3.88 -16.90
N GLY A 135 -2.29 -4.39 -17.92
CA GLY A 135 -2.88 -3.57 -18.98
C GLY A 135 -4.02 -2.70 -18.47
N VAL A 136 -4.49 -1.77 -19.29
CA VAL A 136 -5.63 -0.89 -18.98
C VAL A 136 -6.83 -1.70 -18.50
N GLY A 137 -7.43 -1.29 -17.37
CA GLY A 137 -8.57 -1.95 -16.75
C GLY A 137 -8.26 -3.23 -15.97
N ASN A 138 -6.99 -3.66 -15.92
CA ASN A 138 -6.57 -4.85 -15.15
C ASN A 138 -6.00 -4.47 -13.79
N SER A 139 -6.18 -5.37 -12.82
CA SER A 139 -5.61 -5.28 -11.48
C SER A 139 -4.74 -6.50 -11.15
N GLY A 140 -3.94 -6.35 -10.09
CA GLY A 140 -3.16 -7.42 -9.49
C GLY A 140 -3.09 -7.25 -7.98
N THR A 141 -3.06 -8.38 -7.27
CA THR A 141 -2.87 -8.43 -5.82
C THR A 141 -1.49 -8.99 -5.53
N PHE A 142 -0.75 -8.33 -4.65
CA PHE A 142 0.63 -8.65 -4.27
C PHE A 142 0.72 -8.71 -2.75
N GLU A 143 1.34 -9.77 -2.24
CA GLU A 143 1.52 -9.98 -0.82
C GLU A 143 3.00 -9.93 -0.45
N PHE A 144 3.32 -9.12 0.56
CA PHE A 144 4.67 -8.94 1.07
C PHE A 144 4.76 -9.43 2.51
N SER A 145 5.80 -10.17 2.83
CA SER A 145 6.22 -10.41 4.21
C SER A 145 6.99 -9.20 4.70
N VAL A 146 6.50 -8.55 5.74
CA VAL A 146 7.12 -7.38 6.38
C VAL A 146 7.84 -7.81 7.64
N SER A 147 9.07 -7.30 7.85
CA SER A 147 9.84 -7.50 9.07
C SER A 147 10.32 -6.16 9.62
N ALA A 148 9.97 -5.85 10.88
CA ALA A 148 10.39 -4.64 11.60
C ALA A 148 10.31 -4.88 13.12
N LEU A 149 11.19 -4.27 13.90
CA LEU A 149 11.15 -4.37 15.37
C LEU A 149 9.89 -3.76 15.97
N ASP A 150 9.28 -2.80 15.27
CA ASP A 150 8.02 -2.12 15.61
C ASP A 150 6.84 -2.56 14.71
N ALA A 151 6.86 -3.80 14.23
CA ALA A 151 5.82 -4.34 13.35
C ALA A 151 4.41 -4.22 13.93
N ASP A 152 4.25 -4.28 15.25
CA ASP A 152 2.99 -4.11 15.97
C ASP A 152 2.47 -2.65 15.99
N LEU A 153 3.31 -1.68 15.63
CA LEU A 153 2.96 -0.26 15.55
C LEU A 153 2.73 0.20 14.10
N LEU A 154 3.09 -0.63 13.12
CA LEU A 154 2.84 -0.31 11.72
C LEU A 154 1.35 -0.44 11.39
N SER A 155 0.93 0.33 10.40
CA SER A 155 -0.41 0.33 9.81
C SER A 155 -0.29 0.47 8.29
N SER A 156 -1.38 0.33 7.54
CA SER A 156 -1.36 0.54 6.09
C SER A 156 -0.86 1.92 5.69
N SER A 157 -1.09 2.95 6.54
CA SER A 157 -0.55 4.30 6.32
C SER A 157 0.97 4.38 6.46
N SER A 158 1.61 3.42 7.11
CA SER A 158 3.08 3.36 7.23
C SER A 158 3.78 3.08 5.89
N PHE A 159 3.05 2.64 4.88
CA PHE A 159 3.57 2.33 3.54
C PHE A 159 3.24 3.39 2.47
N VAL A 160 2.53 4.45 2.86
CA VAL A 160 2.08 5.53 1.97
C VAL A 160 2.17 6.92 2.63
N GLY A 161 3.00 7.09 3.62
CA GLY A 161 3.10 8.28 4.47
C GLY A 161 3.28 9.61 3.73
N ALA A 162 3.47 10.70 4.47
CA ALA A 162 3.67 12.03 3.90
C ALA A 162 5.02 12.12 3.16
N GLY A 163 5.00 12.38 1.85
CA GLY A 163 6.17 12.53 1.00
C GLY A 163 6.24 11.49 -0.13
N GLU A 164 7.45 11.18 -0.59
CA GLU A 164 7.70 10.25 -1.69
C GLU A 164 7.75 8.80 -1.19
N HIS A 165 6.59 8.24 -0.85
CA HIS A 165 6.53 6.93 -0.20
C HIS A 165 5.96 5.80 -1.06
N PHE A 166 5.28 6.11 -2.17
CA PHE A 166 4.75 5.11 -3.09
C PHE A 166 4.84 5.62 -4.52
N ALA A 167 5.51 4.89 -5.39
CA ALA A 167 5.65 5.25 -6.79
C ALA A 167 5.26 4.10 -7.71
N VAL A 168 4.72 4.44 -8.88
CA VAL A 168 4.25 3.50 -9.90
C VAL A 168 4.87 3.82 -11.25
N ARG A 169 5.21 2.80 -12.01
CA ARG A 169 5.77 2.91 -13.34
C ARG A 169 4.89 2.28 -14.40
N PHE A 170 4.71 3.03 -15.48
CA PHE A 170 4.07 2.58 -16.72
C PHE A 170 5.08 2.49 -17.85
N ARG A 171 4.90 1.51 -18.73
CA ARG A 171 5.72 1.30 -19.94
C ARG A 171 4.86 0.79 -21.08
N GLY A 172 5.41 0.87 -22.29
CA GLY A 172 4.71 0.40 -23.51
C GLY A 172 3.48 1.23 -23.82
N LEU A 173 3.60 2.55 -23.67
CA LEU A 173 2.59 3.50 -24.14
C LEU A 173 2.50 3.44 -25.66
N ASP A 174 1.42 3.93 -26.24
CA ASP A 174 1.17 3.87 -27.70
C ASP A 174 2.24 4.60 -28.53
N ASP A 175 2.89 5.60 -27.94
CA ASP A 175 4.04 6.30 -28.52
C ASP A 175 5.39 5.59 -28.27
N GLY A 176 5.37 4.44 -27.59
CA GLY A 176 6.56 3.69 -27.19
C GLY A 176 7.24 4.21 -25.92
N GLY A 177 6.67 5.20 -25.25
CA GLY A 177 7.19 5.85 -24.07
C GLY A 177 6.97 5.09 -22.75
N SER A 178 7.24 5.79 -21.66
CA SER A 178 6.98 5.35 -20.28
C SER A 178 6.63 6.55 -19.41
N ASP A 179 5.93 6.32 -18.31
CA ASP A 179 5.60 7.34 -17.33
C ASP A 179 5.83 6.83 -15.91
N LYS A 180 5.98 7.75 -14.98
CA LYS A 180 6.20 7.47 -13.57
C LYS A 180 5.33 8.41 -12.75
N LEU A 181 4.58 7.82 -11.81
CA LEU A 181 3.66 8.52 -10.96
C LEU A 181 4.08 8.36 -9.51
N LEU A 182 4.02 9.46 -8.75
CA LEU A 182 4.19 9.44 -7.30
C LEU A 182 2.81 9.54 -6.67
N ALA A 183 2.43 8.60 -5.79
CA ALA A 183 1.18 8.73 -5.06
C ALA A 183 1.24 9.94 -4.14
N PRO A 184 0.22 10.82 -4.15
CA PRO A 184 0.15 11.90 -3.18
C PRO A 184 0.01 11.32 -1.77
N ALA A 185 0.58 12.00 -0.78
CA ALA A 185 0.33 11.67 0.62
C ALA A 185 -1.18 11.64 0.87
N PRO A 186 -1.70 10.66 1.64
CA PRO A 186 -3.10 10.64 2.00
C PRO A 186 -3.49 11.96 2.63
N GLY A 187 -4.38 12.70 1.98
CA GLY A 187 -4.79 14.01 2.45
C GLY A 187 -5.52 13.88 3.79
N THR A 188 -5.13 14.66 4.79
CA THR A 188 -5.83 14.82 6.07
C THR A 188 -7.26 15.37 5.93
N GLY A 189 -7.73 15.60 4.70
CA GLY A 189 -9.02 16.19 4.38
C GLY A 189 -10.24 15.28 4.48
N ALA A 190 -10.09 13.95 4.51
CA ALA A 190 -11.24 13.04 4.47
C ALA A 190 -11.94 12.85 5.83
N VAL A 191 -11.33 13.21 6.95
CA VAL A 191 -11.90 12.97 8.30
C VAL A 191 -12.82 14.11 8.77
N ALA A 192 -12.76 15.29 8.15
CA ALA A 192 -13.49 16.48 8.63
C ALA A 192 -14.99 16.52 8.29
N LEU A 193 -15.49 15.68 7.37
CA LEU A 193 -16.87 15.75 6.90
C LEU A 193 -17.88 14.89 7.66
N ILE A 194 -17.44 13.94 8.48
CA ILE A 194 -18.34 13.07 9.25
C ILE A 194 -18.76 13.71 10.58
N GLY A 195 -17.99 14.68 11.11
CA GLY A 195 -18.24 15.31 12.42
C GLY A 195 -19.30 16.43 12.44
N LEU A 196 -19.69 17.01 11.33
CA LEU A 196 -20.57 18.19 11.27
C LEU A 196 -22.06 17.89 11.09
N GLY A 197 -22.43 16.62 10.89
CA GLY A 197 -23.85 16.22 10.65
C GLY A 197 -24.73 16.04 11.89
N ILE A 198 -24.19 16.04 13.12
CA ILE A 198 -24.92 15.59 14.34
C ILE A 198 -25.49 16.74 15.19
N PHE A 199 -25.12 18.01 14.94
CA PHE A 199 -25.55 19.13 15.80
C PHE A 199 -26.69 19.99 15.28
N SER A 200 -27.40 19.60 14.23
CA SER A 200 -28.48 20.40 13.65
C SER A 200 -29.89 19.80 13.89
N ARG A 201 -30.19 19.20 15.03
CA ARG A 201 -31.58 18.83 15.36
C ARG A 201 -31.92 18.95 16.83
N ARG A 202 -32.03 20.21 17.32
CA ARG A 202 -32.88 20.50 18.50
C ARG A 202 -33.23 21.98 18.53
N ARG A 203 -34.41 22.32 17.99
CA ARG A 203 -35.30 23.39 18.47
C ARG A 203 -36.56 23.41 17.61
N ARG A 204 -37.60 22.73 18.08
CA ARG A 204 -38.98 23.26 18.26
C ARG A 204 -39.77 22.28 19.06
#